data_2d8a578bb9fdf7a5212ae4d520a4873d
#
_entry.id   2d8a578bb9fdf7a5212ae4d520a4873d
#
_cell.length_a   1.000
_cell.length_b   1.000
_cell.length_c   1.000
_cell.angle_alpha   90.00
_cell.angle_beta   90.00
_cell.angle_gamma   90.00
#
_symmetry.space_group_name_H-M   'P 1'
#
loop_
_entity.id
_entity.type
_entity.pdbx_description
1 polymer ?
#
loop_
_entity_poly.entity_id
_entity_poly.type
_entity_poly.pdbx_seq_one_letter_code
_entity_poly.pdbx_strand_id
1 'polypeptide(L)'
;MSKHILIVEDEKDLSDTLEYNFKNAGYKVSMSLEGNKAISLATGKNNPDLVILDLMLPDISGLDVCKEIRSNPVSKNTPILMLTAKGEEVDRILGFELGADDYLVKPFSLRELTLRVAALLKRNVPVESDENIILGDLNIDLAAHRVFLETNEVTLTAKEFDLLVHLARHNGRVQTRDYLLEKIWGYSSDVTTRTVDTHIKRLRSKIGSFGNLIETVRSIGYRLNYNSDT
;
A
#
# COMPACT_ATOMS: atom_id res chain seq x y z
N MET A 1 16.67 -6.52 12.09
CA MET A 1 16.88 -5.05 12.20
C MET A 1 15.56 -4.39 12.57
N SER A 2 15.58 -3.31 13.37
CA SER A 2 14.37 -2.55 13.70
C SER A 2 13.85 -1.84 12.45
N LYS A 3 12.56 -1.94 12.15
CA LYS A 3 11.91 -1.25 11.03
C LYS A 3 11.87 0.25 11.27
N HIS A 4 12.03 1.04 10.21
CA HIS A 4 12.09 2.50 10.24
C HIS A 4 10.79 3.11 9.72
N ILE A 5 10.14 3.93 10.54
CA ILE A 5 8.92 4.66 10.21
C ILE A 5 9.25 6.15 10.09
N LEU A 6 8.81 6.79 9.01
CA LEU A 6 8.79 8.24 8.86
C LEU A 6 7.38 8.75 9.18
N ILE A 7 7.27 9.66 10.14
CA ILE A 7 6.02 10.34 10.50
C ILE A 7 6.08 11.74 9.91
N VAL A 8 5.07 12.11 9.13
CA VAL A 8 4.92 13.42 8.49
C VAL A 8 3.59 14.00 8.97
N GLU A 9 3.67 14.90 9.95
CA GLU A 9 2.53 15.46 10.68
C GLU A 9 2.94 16.82 11.21
N ASP A 10 2.21 17.88 10.87
CA ASP A 10 2.53 19.25 11.27
C ASP A 10 2.08 19.57 12.70
N GLU A 11 1.04 18.90 13.21
CA GLU A 11 0.61 19.03 14.60
C GLU A 11 1.62 18.36 15.53
N LYS A 12 2.44 19.19 16.19
CA LYS A 12 3.57 18.72 16.99
C LYS A 12 3.17 17.76 18.11
N ASP A 13 2.08 18.03 18.83
CA ASP A 13 1.62 17.18 19.94
C ASP A 13 1.21 15.78 19.45
N LEU A 14 0.57 15.71 18.30
CA LEU A 14 0.23 14.43 17.66
C LEU A 14 1.50 13.72 17.18
N SER A 15 2.39 14.44 16.49
CA SER A 15 3.67 13.91 16.01
C SER A 15 4.52 13.32 17.13
N ASP A 16 4.68 14.05 18.26
CA ASP A 16 5.42 13.60 19.45
C ASP A 16 4.75 12.37 20.10
N THR A 17 3.42 12.36 20.16
CA THR A 17 2.65 11.20 20.65
C THR A 17 2.87 9.96 19.81
N LEU A 18 2.83 10.09 18.48
CA LEU A 18 3.09 9.00 17.55
C LEU A 18 4.52 8.50 17.65
N GLU A 19 5.50 9.41 17.70
CA GLU A 19 6.90 9.06 17.89
C GLU A 19 7.11 8.21 19.15
N TYR A 20 6.59 8.68 20.29
CA TYR A 20 6.71 7.98 21.56
C TYR A 20 6.13 6.56 21.49
N ASN A 21 4.93 6.41 20.93
CA ASN A 21 4.27 5.11 20.84
C ASN A 21 5.02 4.14 19.93
N PHE A 22 5.46 4.57 18.74
CA PHE A 22 6.18 3.71 17.82
C PHE A 22 7.59 3.36 18.29
N LYS A 23 8.30 4.28 18.96
CA LYS A 23 9.58 3.97 19.63
C LYS A 23 9.40 2.91 20.73
N ASN A 24 8.36 3.01 21.55
CA ASN A 24 8.05 2.01 22.58
C ASN A 24 7.65 0.66 21.98
N ALA A 25 7.08 0.65 20.78
CA ALA A 25 6.79 -0.57 20.02
C ALA A 25 8.03 -1.16 19.32
N GLY A 26 9.23 -0.57 19.49
CA GLY A 26 10.50 -1.08 19.00
C GLY A 26 10.87 -0.64 17.56
N TYR A 27 10.17 0.34 17.00
CA TYR A 27 10.48 0.91 15.69
C TYR A 27 11.55 2.02 15.79
N LYS A 28 12.37 2.17 14.75
CA LYS A 28 13.11 3.39 14.52
C LYS A 28 12.15 4.43 13.95
N VAL A 29 12.18 5.66 14.46
CA VAL A 29 11.27 6.73 14.02
C VAL A 29 12.06 7.96 13.59
N SER A 30 11.67 8.53 12.46
CA SER A 30 12.03 9.88 12.01
C SER A 30 10.77 10.71 11.85
N MET A 31 10.87 12.01 12.08
CA MET A 31 9.74 12.94 11.99
C MET A 31 10.02 14.08 11.01
N SER A 32 8.97 14.57 10.37
CA SER A 32 8.96 15.82 9.64
C SER A 32 7.64 16.56 9.88
N LEU A 33 7.72 17.86 10.12
CA LEU A 33 6.55 18.75 10.22
C LEU A 33 6.20 19.39 8.86
N GLU A 34 7.01 19.12 7.84
CA GLU A 34 6.93 19.73 6.51
C GLU A 34 7.07 18.67 5.41
N GLY A 35 6.29 18.81 4.33
CA GLY A 35 6.26 17.88 3.21
C GLY A 35 7.56 17.84 2.41
N ASN A 36 8.19 18.99 2.11
CA ASN A 36 9.44 19.04 1.36
C ASN A 36 10.58 18.32 2.09
N LYS A 37 10.66 18.46 3.41
CA LYS A 37 11.62 17.74 4.24
C LYS A 37 11.30 16.25 4.27
N ALA A 38 10.03 15.88 4.33
CA ALA A 38 9.59 14.50 4.29
C ALA A 38 10.01 13.79 2.98
N ILE A 39 9.87 14.45 1.82
CA ILE A 39 10.34 13.93 0.53
C ILE A 39 11.84 13.63 0.61
N SER A 40 12.65 14.58 1.10
CA SER A 40 14.09 14.40 1.24
C SER A 40 14.47 13.22 2.13
N LEU A 41 13.72 13.00 3.23
CA LEU A 41 13.93 11.87 4.14
C LEU A 41 13.51 10.55 3.52
N ALA A 42 12.38 10.53 2.80
CA ALA A 42 11.83 9.32 2.18
C ALA A 42 12.65 8.84 0.98
N THR A 43 13.28 9.76 0.24
CA THR A 43 14.03 9.46 -0.99
C THR A 43 15.55 9.35 -0.77
N GLY A 44 16.01 9.60 0.45
CA GLY A 44 17.42 9.57 0.83
C GLY A 44 17.99 8.16 1.01
N LYS A 45 19.31 8.08 1.30
CA LYS A 45 20.03 6.80 1.49
C LYS A 45 19.46 5.92 2.62
N ASN A 46 18.82 6.53 3.62
CA ASN A 46 18.20 5.86 4.77
C ASN A 46 16.68 5.92 4.66
N ASN A 47 16.13 5.59 3.49
CA ASN A 47 14.69 5.60 3.26
C ASN A 47 13.93 4.76 4.31
N PRO A 48 12.73 5.19 4.71
CA PRO A 48 11.92 4.47 5.68
C PRO A 48 11.34 3.18 5.11
N ASP A 49 11.01 2.23 5.99
CA ASP A 49 10.23 1.03 5.65
C ASP A 49 8.72 1.35 5.52
N LEU A 50 8.26 2.48 6.08
CA LEU A 50 6.88 2.94 6.01
C LEU A 50 6.81 4.46 6.27
N VAL A 51 5.90 5.14 5.58
CA VAL A 51 5.58 6.55 5.80
C VAL A 51 4.15 6.67 6.34
N ILE A 52 3.98 7.38 7.46
CA ILE A 52 2.70 7.89 7.95
C ILE A 52 2.64 9.34 7.50
N LEU A 53 1.63 9.73 6.74
CA LEU A 53 1.59 11.00 6.03
C LEU A 53 0.26 11.72 6.22
N ASP A 54 0.31 12.90 6.85
CA ASP A 54 -0.85 13.80 6.87
C ASP A 54 -1.08 14.41 5.49
N LEU A 55 -2.34 14.58 5.14
CA LEU A 55 -2.75 15.30 3.94
C LEU A 55 -2.56 16.82 4.05
N MET A 56 -2.81 17.35 5.24
CA MET A 56 -2.78 18.79 5.51
C MET A 56 -1.44 19.20 6.09
N LEU A 57 -0.47 19.54 5.24
CA LEU A 57 0.83 20.02 5.65
C LEU A 57 0.97 21.51 5.32
N PRO A 58 1.83 22.26 6.04
CA PRO A 58 1.90 23.72 5.95
C PRO A 58 2.55 24.24 4.66
N ASP A 59 3.37 23.43 4.00
CA ASP A 59 4.17 23.83 2.84
C ASP A 59 3.68 23.27 1.51
N ILE A 60 3.35 21.97 1.46
CA ILE A 60 2.79 21.30 0.29
C ILE A 60 1.77 20.25 0.72
N SER A 61 0.84 19.90 -0.17
CA SER A 61 -0.16 18.87 0.12
C SER A 61 0.48 17.50 0.34
N GLY A 62 -0.04 16.71 1.29
CA GLY A 62 0.35 15.31 1.46
C GLY A 62 0.13 14.45 0.21
N LEU A 63 -0.82 14.83 -0.67
CA LEU A 63 -1.00 14.19 -1.97
C LEU A 63 0.22 14.41 -2.89
N ASP A 64 0.78 15.62 -2.90
CA ASP A 64 1.98 15.93 -3.68
C ASP A 64 3.21 15.22 -3.10
N VAL A 65 3.33 15.15 -1.76
CA VAL A 65 4.37 14.34 -1.10
C VAL A 65 4.28 12.88 -1.53
N CYS A 66 3.08 12.29 -1.51
CA CYS A 66 2.85 10.92 -1.97
C CYS A 66 3.29 10.71 -3.41
N LYS A 67 2.89 11.60 -4.30
CA LYS A 67 3.27 11.57 -5.72
C LYS A 67 4.78 11.61 -5.91
N GLU A 68 5.48 12.48 -5.21
CA GLU A 68 6.94 12.60 -5.27
C GLU A 68 7.63 11.33 -4.75
N ILE A 69 7.16 10.77 -3.61
CA ILE A 69 7.68 9.49 -3.08
C ILE A 69 7.47 8.36 -4.09
N ARG A 70 6.33 8.30 -4.77
CA ARG A 70 6.00 7.27 -5.77
C ARG A 70 6.77 7.42 -7.08
N SER A 71 7.13 8.63 -7.47
CA SER A 71 7.92 8.89 -8.68
C SER A 71 9.40 8.53 -8.53
N ASN A 72 9.91 8.47 -7.30
CA ASN A 72 11.31 8.22 -7.02
C ASN A 72 11.66 6.72 -6.99
N PRO A 73 12.66 6.24 -7.75
CA PRO A 73 13.03 4.82 -7.82
C PRO A 73 13.37 4.17 -6.47
N VAL A 74 13.89 4.95 -5.50
CA VAL A 74 14.31 4.45 -4.18
C VAL A 74 13.11 4.20 -3.27
N SER A 75 12.10 5.08 -3.32
CA SER A 75 10.96 5.08 -2.39
C SER A 75 9.62 4.65 -3.00
N LYS A 76 9.56 4.41 -4.31
CA LYS A 76 8.31 4.10 -5.02
C LYS A 76 7.50 2.93 -4.43
N ASN A 77 8.17 1.99 -3.77
CA ASN A 77 7.56 0.82 -3.15
C ASN A 77 7.39 0.95 -1.63
N THR A 78 7.84 2.04 -1.03
CA THR A 78 7.69 2.27 0.42
C THR A 78 6.20 2.39 0.76
N PRO A 79 5.66 1.59 1.68
CA PRO A 79 4.27 1.71 2.11
C PRO A 79 3.96 3.10 2.64
N ILE A 80 2.81 3.67 2.23
CA ILE A 80 2.31 4.96 2.68
C ILE A 80 0.93 4.77 3.30
N LEU A 81 0.81 5.11 4.59
CA LEU A 81 -0.45 5.24 5.31
C LEU A 81 -0.79 6.73 5.42
N MET A 82 -1.85 7.16 4.78
CA MET A 82 -2.31 8.55 4.86
C MET A 82 -3.23 8.79 6.05
N LEU A 83 -3.03 9.92 6.73
CA LEU A 83 -3.95 10.47 7.72
C LEU A 83 -4.82 11.54 7.04
N THR A 84 -6.12 11.52 7.25
CA THR A 84 -7.07 12.44 6.60
C THR A 84 -8.14 12.94 7.56
N ALA A 85 -8.67 14.14 7.33
CA ALA A 85 -9.81 14.65 8.09
C ALA A 85 -11.12 13.96 7.65
N LYS A 86 -12.11 13.96 8.55
CA LYS A 86 -13.45 13.40 8.27
C LYS A 86 -14.18 14.27 7.24
N GLY A 87 -14.58 13.67 6.12
CA GLY A 87 -15.39 14.34 5.09
C GLY A 87 -14.73 14.49 3.71
N GLU A 88 -13.45 14.18 3.60
CA GLU A 88 -12.69 14.31 2.34
C GLU A 88 -12.67 12.99 1.55
N GLU A 89 -13.87 12.51 1.16
CA GLU A 89 -13.98 11.28 0.34
C GLU A 89 -13.25 11.44 -1.01
N VAL A 90 -13.22 12.64 -1.55
CA VAL A 90 -12.55 12.98 -2.81
C VAL A 90 -11.03 12.85 -2.65
N ASP A 91 -10.46 13.33 -1.54
CA ASP A 91 -9.02 13.25 -1.30
C ASP A 91 -8.56 11.82 -1.04
N ARG A 92 -9.42 10.98 -0.44
CA ARG A 92 -9.15 9.54 -0.28
C ARG A 92 -9.10 8.83 -1.63
N ILE A 93 -10.01 9.12 -2.55
CA ILE A 93 -10.01 8.55 -3.90
C ILE A 93 -8.77 9.01 -4.66
N LEU A 94 -8.47 10.32 -4.64
CA LEU A 94 -7.27 10.89 -5.26
C LEU A 94 -5.98 10.31 -4.68
N GLY A 95 -5.88 10.16 -3.37
CA GLY A 95 -4.69 9.61 -2.75
C GLY A 95 -4.49 8.14 -3.06
N PHE A 96 -5.56 7.33 -3.12
CA PHE A 96 -5.46 5.99 -3.68
C PHE A 96 -5.06 6.05 -5.16
N GLU A 97 -5.55 6.98 -5.95
CA GLU A 97 -5.10 7.20 -7.32
C GLU A 97 -3.63 7.62 -7.43
N LEU A 98 -3.06 8.26 -6.44
CA LEU A 98 -1.65 8.63 -6.37
C LEU A 98 -0.75 7.55 -5.75
N GLY A 99 -1.29 6.46 -5.22
CA GLY A 99 -0.51 5.31 -4.78
C GLY A 99 -0.38 5.12 -3.28
N ALA A 100 -1.21 5.75 -2.45
CA ALA A 100 -1.29 5.40 -1.04
C ALA A 100 -1.72 3.93 -0.85
N ASP A 101 -1.18 3.28 0.17
CA ASP A 101 -1.47 1.87 0.46
C ASP A 101 -2.64 1.72 1.42
N ASP A 102 -2.84 2.67 2.33
CA ASP A 102 -3.95 2.69 3.29
C ASP A 102 -4.28 4.11 3.74
N TYR A 103 -5.45 4.28 4.36
CA TYR A 103 -5.96 5.55 4.89
C TYR A 103 -6.50 5.36 6.31
N LEU A 104 -6.31 6.39 7.13
CA LEU A 104 -6.88 6.47 8.46
C LEU A 104 -7.48 7.85 8.70
N VAL A 105 -8.76 7.89 9.06
CA VAL A 105 -9.51 9.14 9.26
C VAL A 105 -9.29 9.68 10.67
N LYS A 106 -8.96 10.96 10.81
CA LYS A 106 -8.91 11.68 12.08
C LYS A 106 -10.34 12.02 12.57
N PRO A 107 -10.68 11.86 13.87
CA PRO A 107 -9.83 11.31 14.93
C PRO A 107 -9.76 9.77 14.89
N PHE A 108 -8.59 9.20 15.14
CA PHE A 108 -8.36 7.77 15.16
C PHE A 108 -7.84 7.28 16.51
N SER A 109 -7.93 5.98 16.77
CA SER A 109 -7.29 5.37 17.92
C SER A 109 -5.84 4.98 17.61
N LEU A 110 -4.93 5.19 18.57
CA LEU A 110 -3.53 4.74 18.45
C LEU A 110 -3.44 3.22 18.21
N ARG A 111 -4.36 2.45 18.78
CA ARG A 111 -4.43 1.00 18.57
C ARG A 111 -4.71 0.66 17.11
N GLU A 112 -5.65 1.36 16.48
CA GLU A 112 -5.98 1.16 15.07
C GLU A 112 -4.80 1.52 14.18
N LEU A 113 -4.19 2.69 14.38
CA LEU A 113 -2.99 3.12 13.66
C LEU A 113 -1.87 2.08 13.77
N THR A 114 -1.59 1.60 15.00
CA THR A 114 -0.54 0.60 15.23
C THR A 114 -0.83 -0.72 14.50
N LEU A 115 -2.08 -1.18 14.47
CA LEU A 115 -2.46 -2.40 13.76
C LEU A 115 -2.29 -2.25 12.24
N ARG A 116 -2.64 -1.10 11.67
CA ARG A 116 -2.46 -0.81 10.25
C ARG A 116 -0.98 -0.72 9.86
N VAL A 117 -0.19 -0.02 10.65
CA VAL A 117 1.28 0.05 10.47
C VAL A 117 1.90 -1.34 10.54
N ALA A 118 1.52 -2.16 11.53
CA ALA A 118 2.02 -3.53 11.65
C ALA A 118 1.62 -4.39 10.44
N ALA A 119 0.40 -4.24 9.92
CA ALA A 119 -0.06 -4.95 8.73
C ALA A 119 0.72 -4.53 7.48
N LEU A 120 1.00 -3.24 7.31
CA LEU A 120 1.79 -2.71 6.20
C LEU A 120 3.26 -3.14 6.28
N LEU A 121 3.84 -3.23 7.47
CA LEU A 121 5.23 -3.64 7.70
C LEU A 121 5.45 -5.16 7.71
N LYS A 122 4.45 -5.97 8.06
CA LYS A 122 4.53 -7.45 8.06
C LYS A 122 4.81 -8.05 6.69
N ARG A 123 4.61 -7.29 5.62
CA ARG A 123 4.82 -7.69 4.23
C ARG A 123 6.27 -8.02 3.86
N ASN A 124 7.23 -7.68 4.72
CA ASN A 124 8.65 -7.99 4.54
C ASN A 124 9.10 -9.24 5.34
N VAL A 125 8.18 -10.07 5.84
CA VAL A 125 8.52 -11.38 6.42
C VAL A 125 8.28 -12.43 5.35
N PRO A 126 9.28 -13.25 4.97
CA PRO A 126 9.07 -14.37 4.06
C PRO A 126 8.02 -15.29 4.67
N VAL A 127 6.88 -15.47 4.00
CA VAL A 127 5.97 -16.57 4.30
C VAL A 127 6.66 -17.83 3.78
N GLU A 128 6.82 -18.82 4.66
CA GLU A 128 7.36 -20.14 4.33
C GLU A 128 6.50 -20.85 3.27
N SER A 129 6.77 -20.52 2.03
CA SER A 129 6.61 -21.31 0.81
C SER A 129 7.35 -20.54 -0.28
N ASP A 130 8.64 -20.86 -0.46
CA ASP A 130 9.58 -20.23 -1.42
C ASP A 130 9.29 -20.55 -2.89
N GLU A 131 8.06 -20.82 -3.24
CA GLU A 131 7.70 -21.12 -4.61
C GLU A 131 7.19 -19.87 -5.30
N ASN A 132 7.92 -19.40 -6.32
CA ASN A 132 7.44 -18.38 -7.24
C ASN A 132 6.10 -18.81 -7.85
N ILE A 133 5.18 -17.86 -7.99
CA ILE A 133 3.94 -18.10 -8.72
C ILE A 133 4.21 -17.77 -10.19
N ILE A 134 4.13 -18.78 -11.04
CA ILE A 134 4.33 -18.64 -12.49
C ILE A 134 2.99 -18.90 -13.18
N LEU A 135 2.51 -17.91 -13.93
CA LEU A 135 1.28 -17.98 -14.72
C LEU A 135 1.60 -17.49 -16.15
N GLY A 136 2.04 -18.42 -17.01
CA GLY A 136 2.55 -18.07 -18.33
C GLY A 136 3.73 -17.12 -18.25
N ASP A 137 3.60 -15.94 -18.87
CA ASP A 137 4.64 -14.90 -18.89
C ASP A 137 4.73 -14.08 -17.60
N LEU A 138 3.78 -14.25 -16.68
CA LEU A 138 3.80 -13.58 -15.39
C LEU A 138 4.54 -14.44 -14.35
N ASN A 139 5.61 -13.89 -13.80
CA ASN A 139 6.38 -14.48 -12.70
C ASN A 139 6.33 -13.57 -11.48
N ILE A 140 5.87 -14.11 -10.36
CA ILE A 140 5.75 -13.41 -9.08
C ILE A 140 6.76 -14.03 -8.12
N ASP A 141 7.85 -13.32 -7.86
CA ASP A 141 8.84 -13.66 -6.84
C ASP A 141 8.33 -13.21 -5.47
N LEU A 142 7.85 -14.17 -4.70
CA LEU A 142 7.27 -13.91 -3.38
C LEU A 142 8.33 -13.49 -2.37
N ALA A 143 9.53 -14.06 -2.45
CA ALA A 143 10.62 -13.77 -1.52
C ALA A 143 11.20 -12.38 -1.73
N ALA A 144 11.41 -11.99 -3.00
CA ALA A 144 11.94 -10.67 -3.35
C ALA A 144 10.85 -9.58 -3.46
N HIS A 145 9.55 -9.92 -3.34
CA HIS A 145 8.42 -9.02 -3.59
C HIS A 145 8.49 -8.32 -4.97
N ARG A 146 8.85 -9.10 -6.01
CA ARG A 146 9.02 -8.60 -7.37
C ARG A 146 8.07 -9.31 -8.32
N VAL A 147 7.65 -8.61 -9.34
CA VAL A 147 6.79 -9.15 -10.40
C VAL A 147 7.46 -8.90 -11.74
N PHE A 148 7.48 -9.91 -12.57
CA PHE A 148 8.00 -9.83 -13.93
C PHE A 148 6.91 -10.25 -14.90
N LEU A 149 6.76 -9.50 -15.99
CA LEU A 149 5.98 -9.90 -17.15
C LEU A 149 6.98 -10.14 -18.29
N GLU A 150 7.08 -11.38 -18.71
CA GLU A 150 8.21 -11.85 -19.53
C GLU A 150 9.55 -11.56 -18.82
N THR A 151 10.39 -10.68 -19.40
CA THR A 151 11.67 -10.25 -18.82
C THR A 151 11.60 -8.88 -18.14
N ASN A 152 10.46 -8.19 -18.22
CA ASN A 152 10.30 -6.83 -17.73
C ASN A 152 9.77 -6.80 -16.30
N GLU A 153 10.48 -6.11 -15.40
CA GLU A 153 10.00 -5.91 -14.04
C GLU A 153 8.82 -4.94 -14.00
N VAL A 154 7.72 -5.37 -13.38
CA VAL A 154 6.52 -4.57 -13.15
C VAL A 154 6.55 -4.00 -11.74
N THR A 155 6.59 -2.68 -11.63
CA THR A 155 6.57 -2.02 -10.32
C THR A 155 5.16 -1.94 -9.76
N LEU A 156 4.89 -2.70 -8.71
CA LEU A 156 3.63 -2.68 -7.95
C LEU A 156 3.82 -2.01 -6.59
N THR A 157 2.77 -1.34 -6.10
CA THR A 157 2.71 -0.97 -4.68
C THR A 157 2.48 -2.23 -3.84
N ALA A 158 2.71 -2.13 -2.53
CA ALA A 158 2.56 -3.27 -1.64
C ALA A 158 1.14 -3.88 -1.70
N LYS A 159 0.08 -3.04 -1.77
CA LYS A 159 -1.32 -3.52 -1.87
C LYS A 159 -1.65 -4.13 -3.23
N GLU A 160 -1.09 -3.60 -4.31
CA GLU A 160 -1.22 -4.18 -5.64
C GLU A 160 -0.54 -5.54 -5.73
N PHE A 161 0.64 -5.67 -5.10
CA PHE A 161 1.35 -6.95 -5.02
C PHE A 161 0.55 -7.99 -4.24
N ASP A 162 0.07 -7.65 -3.01
CA ASP A 162 -0.75 -8.55 -2.19
C ASP A 162 -2.02 -8.99 -2.92
N LEU A 163 -2.66 -8.04 -3.61
CA LEU A 163 -3.88 -8.30 -4.37
C LEU A 163 -3.61 -9.27 -5.53
N LEU A 164 -2.51 -9.07 -6.26
CA LEU A 164 -2.09 -9.96 -7.34
C LEU A 164 -1.77 -11.36 -6.81
N VAL A 165 -0.96 -11.47 -5.74
CA VAL A 165 -0.61 -12.74 -5.10
C VAL A 165 -1.87 -13.47 -4.63
N HIS A 166 -2.79 -12.73 -3.98
CA HIS A 166 -4.03 -13.33 -3.49
C HIS A 166 -4.88 -13.89 -4.64
N LEU A 167 -5.08 -13.12 -5.71
CA LEU A 167 -5.84 -13.56 -6.87
C LEU A 167 -5.15 -14.73 -7.60
N ALA A 168 -3.82 -14.71 -7.71
CA ALA A 168 -3.03 -15.76 -8.34
C ALA A 168 -3.12 -17.09 -7.58
N ARG A 169 -3.02 -17.06 -6.24
CA ARG A 169 -3.20 -18.24 -5.37
C ARG A 169 -4.61 -18.82 -5.41
N HIS A 170 -5.60 -18.00 -5.77
CA HIS A 170 -7.00 -18.40 -5.89
C HIS A 170 -7.47 -18.39 -7.36
N ASN A 171 -6.56 -18.71 -8.29
CA ASN A 171 -6.86 -18.75 -9.71
C ASN A 171 -8.16 -19.51 -10.01
N GLY A 172 -9.00 -18.95 -10.88
CA GLY A 172 -10.31 -19.49 -11.25
C GLY A 172 -11.43 -19.26 -10.23
N ARG A 173 -11.12 -18.80 -9.00
CA ARG A 173 -12.12 -18.61 -7.93
C ARG A 173 -12.49 -17.13 -7.76
N VAL A 174 -13.79 -16.85 -7.69
CA VAL A 174 -14.29 -15.50 -7.44
C VAL A 174 -14.00 -15.09 -5.99
N GLN A 175 -13.38 -13.93 -5.81
CA GLN A 175 -13.14 -13.30 -4.52
C GLN A 175 -14.08 -12.11 -4.39
N THR A 176 -14.88 -12.04 -3.32
CA THR A 176 -15.81 -10.90 -3.12
C THR A 176 -15.04 -9.65 -2.76
N ARG A 177 -15.64 -8.47 -3.03
CA ARG A 177 -15.00 -7.18 -2.68
C ARG A 177 -14.76 -7.04 -1.19
N ASP A 178 -15.75 -7.44 -0.37
CA ASP A 178 -15.64 -7.39 1.09
C ASP A 178 -14.54 -8.32 1.60
N TYR A 179 -14.44 -9.52 1.06
CA TYR A 179 -13.38 -10.46 1.41
C TYR A 179 -11.99 -9.96 1.03
N LEU A 180 -11.84 -9.39 -0.19
CA LEU A 180 -10.58 -8.80 -0.62
C LEU A 180 -10.21 -7.59 0.26
N LEU A 181 -11.19 -6.77 0.60
CA LEU A 181 -11.01 -5.63 1.50
C LEU A 181 -10.50 -6.09 2.86
N GLU A 182 -11.16 -7.06 3.46
CA GLU A 182 -10.76 -7.65 4.74
C GLU A 182 -9.34 -8.25 4.69
N LYS A 183 -9.07 -9.07 3.68
CA LYS A 183 -7.80 -9.80 3.56
C LYS A 183 -6.61 -8.90 3.28
N ILE A 184 -6.77 -7.90 2.43
CA ILE A 184 -5.67 -7.06 1.96
C ILE A 184 -5.52 -5.80 2.82
N TRP A 185 -6.61 -5.25 3.33
CA TRP A 185 -6.59 -3.99 4.12
C TRP A 185 -6.91 -4.18 5.60
N GLY A 186 -7.47 -5.34 6.00
CA GLY A 186 -7.93 -5.60 7.36
C GLY A 186 -9.35 -5.06 7.62
N TYR A 187 -9.90 -5.41 8.78
CA TYR A 187 -11.18 -4.86 9.22
C TYR A 187 -11.02 -3.38 9.59
N SER A 188 -11.69 -2.51 8.84
CA SER A 188 -11.85 -1.11 9.17
C SER A 188 -13.18 -0.63 8.60
N SER A 189 -13.98 0.03 9.43
CA SER A 189 -15.27 0.62 9.05
C SER A 189 -15.14 1.72 8.00
N ASP A 190 -13.93 2.27 7.80
CA ASP A 190 -13.70 3.46 7.00
C ASP A 190 -13.17 3.20 5.59
N VAL A 191 -12.76 1.95 5.28
CA VAL A 191 -12.32 1.57 3.94
C VAL A 191 -13.47 0.91 3.19
N THR A 192 -13.88 1.51 2.08
CA THR A 192 -15.00 1.01 1.28
C THR A 192 -14.53 0.03 0.21
N THR A 193 -15.44 -0.77 -0.32
CA THR A 193 -15.18 -1.69 -1.44
C THR A 193 -14.68 -0.99 -2.72
N ARG A 194 -14.90 0.32 -2.86
CA ARG A 194 -14.34 1.17 -3.94
C ARG A 194 -12.81 1.18 -3.92
N THR A 195 -12.19 1.03 -2.75
CA THR A 195 -10.73 0.89 -2.62
C THR A 195 -10.22 -0.31 -3.42
N VAL A 196 -10.91 -1.44 -3.30
CA VAL A 196 -10.57 -2.65 -4.07
C VAL A 196 -10.66 -2.38 -5.57
N ASP A 197 -11.76 -1.74 -6.01
CA ASP A 197 -11.98 -1.44 -7.44
C ASP A 197 -10.86 -0.54 -8.00
N THR A 198 -10.41 0.45 -7.23
CA THR A 198 -9.33 1.35 -7.62
C THR A 198 -7.99 0.60 -7.76
N HIS A 199 -7.65 -0.26 -6.81
CA HIS A 199 -6.41 -1.04 -6.88
C HIS A 199 -6.44 -2.10 -7.99
N ILE A 200 -7.58 -2.72 -8.25
CA ILE A 200 -7.76 -3.62 -9.40
C ILE A 200 -7.54 -2.87 -10.72
N LYS A 201 -8.11 -1.67 -10.87
CA LYS A 201 -7.92 -0.85 -12.09
C LYS A 201 -6.44 -0.57 -12.35
N ARG A 202 -5.69 -0.19 -11.31
CA ARG A 202 -4.25 0.08 -11.40
C ARG A 202 -3.43 -1.15 -11.67
N LEU A 203 -3.70 -2.23 -10.93
CA LEU A 203 -3.04 -3.51 -11.12
C LEU A 203 -3.17 -3.94 -12.57
N ARG A 204 -4.39 -3.93 -13.14
CA ARG A 204 -4.63 -4.25 -14.55
C ARG A 204 -3.78 -3.40 -15.48
N SER A 205 -3.73 -2.08 -15.26
CA SER A 205 -2.95 -1.16 -16.08
C SER A 205 -1.45 -1.46 -16.03
N LYS A 206 -0.92 -1.85 -14.86
CA LYS A 206 0.51 -2.09 -14.65
C LYS A 206 0.99 -3.43 -15.22
N ILE A 207 0.16 -4.47 -15.15
CA ILE A 207 0.48 -5.81 -15.70
C ILE A 207 0.05 -5.96 -17.17
N GLY A 208 -0.31 -4.87 -17.85
CA GLY A 208 -0.54 -4.83 -19.30
C GLY A 208 -1.59 -5.82 -19.78
N SER A 209 -1.27 -6.61 -20.82
CA SER A 209 -2.17 -7.61 -21.41
C SER A 209 -2.63 -8.67 -20.40
N PHE A 210 -1.78 -9.03 -19.44
CA PHE A 210 -2.13 -9.98 -18.38
C PHE A 210 -3.28 -9.47 -17.49
N GLY A 211 -3.45 -8.14 -17.38
CA GLY A 211 -4.54 -7.51 -16.65
C GLY A 211 -5.95 -7.92 -17.15
N ASN A 212 -6.08 -8.33 -18.39
CA ASN A 212 -7.34 -8.82 -18.95
C ASN A 212 -7.79 -10.14 -18.32
N LEU A 213 -6.87 -10.92 -17.74
CA LEU A 213 -7.16 -12.16 -17.03
C LEU A 213 -7.77 -11.93 -15.65
N ILE A 214 -7.65 -10.73 -15.11
CA ILE A 214 -8.39 -10.34 -13.91
C ILE A 214 -9.80 -9.93 -14.35
N GLU A 215 -10.76 -10.81 -14.21
CA GLU A 215 -12.15 -10.60 -14.61
C GLU A 215 -12.95 -9.88 -13.50
N THR A 216 -13.90 -9.02 -13.91
CA THR A 216 -14.89 -8.46 -13.00
C THR A 216 -16.15 -9.32 -13.01
N VAL A 217 -16.48 -9.93 -11.88
CA VAL A 217 -17.76 -10.59 -11.68
C VAL A 217 -18.74 -9.55 -11.11
N ARG A 218 -19.65 -9.07 -11.96
CA ARG A 218 -20.58 -7.98 -11.64
C ARG A 218 -21.32 -8.25 -10.32
N SER A 219 -21.44 -7.21 -9.51
CA SER A 219 -22.08 -7.22 -8.19
C SER A 219 -21.45 -8.16 -7.13
N ILE A 220 -20.40 -8.94 -7.48
CA ILE A 220 -19.77 -9.90 -6.56
C ILE A 220 -18.33 -9.46 -6.26
N GLY A 221 -17.43 -9.44 -7.26
CA GLY A 221 -16.01 -9.19 -6.99
C GLY A 221 -15.14 -9.43 -8.21
N TYR A 222 -13.98 -10.07 -7.97
CA TYR A 222 -12.95 -10.26 -8.97
C TYR A 222 -12.45 -11.70 -8.99
N ARG A 223 -11.97 -12.13 -10.15
CA ARG A 223 -11.37 -13.44 -10.35
C ARG A 223 -10.18 -13.30 -11.30
N LEU A 224 -9.06 -13.89 -10.98
CA LEU A 224 -8.02 -14.17 -11.96
C LEU A 224 -8.38 -15.47 -12.66
N ASN A 225 -8.38 -15.49 -13.99
CA ASN A 225 -8.75 -16.63 -14.79
C ASN A 225 -7.63 -16.91 -15.81
N TYR A 226 -6.59 -17.60 -15.34
CA TYR A 226 -5.49 -18.08 -16.14
C TYR A 226 -5.64 -19.60 -16.36
N ASN A 227 -5.69 -20.03 -17.60
CA ASN A 227 -5.67 -21.43 -17.99
C ASN A 227 -4.33 -21.74 -18.66
N SER A 228 -3.63 -22.77 -18.17
CA SER A 228 -2.33 -23.20 -18.70
C SER A 228 -2.39 -23.91 -20.07
N ASP A 229 -3.59 -24.09 -20.62
CA ASP A 229 -3.83 -24.90 -21.83
C ASP A 229 -4.01 -24.05 -23.11
N THR A 230 -3.46 -22.82 -23.15
CA THR A 230 -3.50 -21.97 -24.36
C THR A 230 -2.11 -21.63 -24.86
#